data_1e809e9857dfb1a92f6496b77c5cc9d3
#
_entry.id   1e809e9857dfb1a92f6496b77c5cc9d3
#
_cell.length_a   1.000
_cell.length_b   1.000
_cell.length_c   1.000
_cell.angle_alpha   90.00
_cell.angle_beta   90.00
_cell.angle_gamma   90.00
#
_symmetry.space_group_name_H-M   'P 1'
#
loop_
_entity.id
_entity.type
_entity.pdbx_description
1 polymer ?
#
loop_
_entity_poly.entity_id
_entity_poly.type
_entity_poly.pdbx_seq_one_letter_code
_entity_poly.pdbx_strand_id
1 'polypeptide(L)'
;MSKVFYKNRRLKSLLFFSVCSIVTITPHIFEITYFSNFIFALAVVIAFYGLLVITKNFKRTPLFETVQKKLTDQELPVLDVLVAARDEENVIARLVERLLNLDYPRNKLTIYIVDDGSSDKTPLILDKLSKEVENLKIISRSPMAGGGKSGALNYALQFLQGEWILILDADAQLKQDTLKRLFSFVREGSWSAVQLRKSVLNVSKNFLTKCQSMEMAMDAIFQYGRLSVAGVSELRGNGQFIKKDVLLECGS
;
A
#
# COMPACT_ATOMS: atom_id res chain seq x y z
N MET A 1 21.06 16.22 -0.81
CA MET A 1 19.70 16.81 -0.99
C MET A 1 18.68 16.40 0.09
N SER A 2 18.79 15.24 0.76
CA SER A 2 17.77 14.72 1.69
C SER A 2 17.59 15.52 3.01
N LYS A 3 18.63 16.07 3.60
CA LYS A 3 18.55 16.81 4.89
C LYS A 3 17.73 18.10 4.83
N VAL A 4 17.72 18.78 3.68
CA VAL A 4 16.96 20.03 3.49
C VAL A 4 15.45 19.75 3.39
N PHE A 5 15.06 18.63 2.78
CA PHE A 5 13.67 18.24 2.61
C PHE A 5 13.00 17.87 3.95
N TYR A 6 13.72 17.17 4.84
CA TYR A 6 13.23 16.79 6.17
C TYR A 6 13.07 18.01 7.10
N LYS A 7 13.99 18.94 7.07
CA LYS A 7 13.92 20.18 7.87
C LYS A 7 12.70 21.04 7.48
N ASN A 8 12.40 21.12 6.18
CA ASN A 8 11.24 21.85 5.68
C ASN A 8 9.90 21.15 6.05
N ARG A 9 9.85 19.82 6.14
CA ARG A 9 8.63 19.08 6.48
C ARG A 9 8.23 19.31 7.94
N ARG A 10 9.18 19.26 8.88
CA ARG A 10 8.92 19.57 10.30
C ARG A 10 8.44 21.00 10.49
N LEU A 11 9.09 21.96 9.81
CA LEU A 11 8.69 23.35 9.88
C LEU A 11 7.28 23.57 9.31
N LYS A 12 6.96 22.96 8.17
CA LYS A 12 5.61 23.02 7.59
C LYS A 12 4.54 22.41 8.51
N SER A 13 4.85 21.27 9.16
CA SER A 13 3.95 20.65 10.12
C SER A 13 3.75 21.53 11.34
N LEU A 14 4.80 22.12 11.90
CA LEU A 14 4.72 23.06 13.04
C LEU A 14 3.90 24.30 12.66
N LEU A 15 4.14 24.88 11.50
CA LEU A 15 3.36 26.01 10.97
C LEU A 15 1.88 25.65 10.83
N PHE A 16 1.58 24.48 10.25
CA PHE A 16 0.22 23.99 10.10
C PHE A 16 -0.47 23.83 11.46
N PHE A 17 0.17 23.15 12.41
CA PHE A 17 -0.39 23.00 13.77
C PHE A 17 -0.56 24.33 14.50
N SER A 18 0.39 25.26 14.35
CA SER A 18 0.28 26.60 14.93
C SER A 18 -0.90 27.38 14.35
N VAL A 19 -1.07 27.35 13.03
CA VAL A 19 -2.21 27.99 12.36
C VAL A 19 -3.53 27.37 12.82
N CYS A 20 -3.62 26.02 12.84
CA CYS A 20 -4.82 25.32 13.34
C CYS A 20 -5.14 25.70 14.79
N SER A 21 -4.11 25.75 15.67
CA SER A 21 -4.28 26.13 17.07
C SER A 21 -4.77 27.57 17.22
N ILE A 22 -4.17 28.52 16.49
CA ILE A 22 -4.61 29.91 16.49
C ILE A 22 -6.07 30.02 15.99
N VAL A 23 -6.39 29.39 14.87
CA VAL A 23 -7.73 29.40 14.30
C VAL A 23 -8.77 28.82 15.25
N THR A 24 -8.44 27.76 16.01
CA THR A 24 -9.37 27.15 16.97
C THR A 24 -9.50 27.91 18.27
N ILE A 25 -8.43 28.54 18.77
CA ILE A 25 -8.40 29.24 20.06
C ILE A 25 -8.95 30.67 19.94
N THR A 26 -8.66 31.38 18.83
CA THR A 26 -9.06 32.76 18.61
C THR A 26 -10.56 33.03 18.86
N PRO A 27 -11.50 32.21 18.36
CA PRO A 27 -12.94 32.45 18.59
C PRO A 27 -13.34 32.37 20.06
N HIS A 28 -12.66 31.53 20.86
CA HIS A 28 -12.94 31.37 22.28
C HIS A 28 -12.40 32.55 23.11
N ILE A 29 -11.30 33.17 22.66
CA ILE A 29 -10.73 34.35 23.33
C ILE A 29 -11.52 35.61 23.00
N PHE A 30 -11.98 35.76 21.78
CA PHE A 30 -12.63 36.99 21.30
C PHE A 30 -14.17 36.89 21.20
N GLU A 31 -14.78 35.81 21.73
CA GLU A 31 -16.23 35.56 21.71
C GLU A 31 -16.88 35.74 20.32
N ILE A 32 -16.15 35.37 19.25
CA ILE A 32 -16.61 35.55 17.86
C ILE A 32 -17.64 34.46 17.51
N THR A 33 -18.91 34.76 17.71
CA THR A 33 -20.04 33.85 17.44
C THR A 33 -20.15 33.39 15.98
N TYR A 34 -19.80 34.25 15.01
CA TYR A 34 -19.84 33.91 13.58
C TYR A 34 -18.87 32.79 13.18
N PHE A 35 -17.75 32.62 13.89
CA PHE A 35 -16.78 31.59 13.60
C PHE A 35 -17.26 30.20 14.03
N SER A 36 -18.02 30.12 15.11
CA SER A 36 -18.62 28.84 15.54
C SER A 36 -19.62 28.33 14.52
N ASN A 37 -20.37 29.21 13.86
CA ASN A 37 -21.30 28.87 12.78
C ASN A 37 -20.56 28.34 11.53
N PHE A 38 -19.40 28.89 11.21
CA PHE A 38 -18.57 28.38 10.12
C PHE A 38 -18.03 26.98 10.40
N ILE A 39 -17.51 26.72 11.61
CA ILE A 39 -17.04 25.38 12.01
C ILE A 39 -18.20 24.39 11.98
N PHE A 40 -19.36 24.79 12.49
CA PHE A 40 -20.55 23.93 12.46
C PHE A 40 -20.98 23.61 11.02
N ALA A 41 -21.02 24.59 10.13
CA ALA A 41 -21.34 24.39 8.73
C ALA A 41 -20.33 23.44 8.03
N LEU A 42 -19.03 23.61 8.32
CA LEU A 42 -17.98 22.73 7.81
C LEU A 42 -18.16 21.29 8.32
N ALA A 43 -18.47 21.13 9.60
CA ALA A 43 -18.73 19.81 10.20
C ALA A 43 -19.94 19.11 9.54
N VAL A 44 -21.02 19.87 9.25
CA VAL A 44 -22.20 19.37 8.54
C VAL A 44 -21.83 18.92 7.12
N VAL A 45 -21.02 19.69 6.38
CA VAL A 45 -20.57 19.31 5.03
C VAL A 45 -19.74 18.03 5.06
N ILE A 46 -18.82 17.92 6.02
CA ILE A 46 -17.98 16.70 6.19
C ILE A 46 -18.87 15.49 6.55
N ALA A 47 -19.81 15.67 7.48
CA ALA A 47 -20.75 14.61 7.87
C ALA A 47 -21.62 14.16 6.71
N PHE A 48 -22.14 15.11 5.91
CA PHE A 48 -22.92 14.81 4.72
C PHE A 48 -22.10 14.08 3.66
N TYR A 49 -20.86 14.50 3.42
CA TYR A 49 -19.95 13.78 2.53
C TYR A 49 -19.68 12.34 3.04
N GLY A 50 -19.41 12.17 4.34
CA GLY A 50 -19.24 10.86 4.95
C GLY A 50 -20.48 9.96 4.76
N LEU A 51 -21.68 10.53 4.94
CA LEU A 51 -22.94 9.82 4.72
C LEU A 51 -23.13 9.40 3.26
N LEU A 52 -22.79 10.28 2.30
CA LEU A 52 -22.81 9.95 0.86
C LEU A 52 -21.87 8.80 0.54
N VAL A 53 -20.65 8.82 1.07
CA VAL A 53 -19.66 7.75 0.88
C VAL A 53 -20.20 6.42 1.41
N ILE A 54 -20.78 6.41 2.61
CA ILE A 54 -21.36 5.21 3.22
C ILE A 54 -22.55 4.69 2.43
N THR A 55 -23.51 5.55 2.08
CA THR A 55 -24.74 5.15 1.36
C THR A 55 -24.45 4.62 -0.04
N LYS A 56 -23.47 5.20 -0.74
CA LYS A 56 -23.01 4.68 -2.04
C LYS A 56 -22.37 3.31 -1.95
N ASN A 57 -21.71 3.00 -0.84
CA ASN A 57 -21.13 1.68 -0.61
C ASN A 57 -22.21 0.59 -0.47
N PHE A 58 -23.33 0.86 0.20
CA PHE A 58 -24.42 -0.13 0.38
C PHE A 58 -25.13 -0.55 -0.92
N LYS A 59 -25.02 0.23 -1.98
CA LYS A 59 -25.67 -0.05 -3.28
C LYS A 59 -24.79 -0.87 -4.23
N ARG A 60 -23.62 -1.35 -3.81
CA ARG A 60 -22.68 -2.03 -4.71
C ARG A 60 -22.63 -3.54 -4.50
N THR A 61 -22.64 -4.26 -5.61
CA THR A 61 -22.09 -5.61 -5.69
C THR A 61 -20.57 -5.55 -5.45
N PRO A 62 -20.01 -6.47 -4.65
CA PRO A 62 -18.56 -6.54 -4.47
C PRO A 62 -17.86 -6.67 -5.81
N LEU A 63 -16.90 -5.76 -6.08
CA LEU A 63 -16.14 -5.70 -7.35
C LEU A 63 -15.50 -7.05 -7.73
N PHE A 64 -15.20 -7.90 -6.75
CA PHE A 64 -14.57 -9.21 -6.97
C PHE A 64 -15.51 -10.38 -7.28
N GLU A 65 -16.80 -10.25 -7.04
CA GLU A 65 -17.77 -11.34 -7.36
C GLU A 65 -18.02 -11.45 -8.86
N THR A 66 -17.69 -10.42 -9.64
CA THR A 66 -17.90 -10.38 -11.09
C THR A 66 -16.78 -11.01 -11.91
N VAL A 67 -15.61 -11.30 -11.30
CA VAL A 67 -14.48 -11.88 -12.03
C VAL A 67 -14.72 -13.38 -12.30
N GLN A 68 -15.30 -13.68 -13.46
CA GLN A 68 -15.63 -15.05 -13.86
C GLN A 68 -14.57 -15.69 -14.76
N LYS A 69 -13.77 -14.92 -15.46
CA LYS A 69 -12.82 -15.43 -16.43
C LYS A 69 -11.49 -15.81 -15.79
N LYS A 70 -11.21 -17.12 -15.70
CA LYS A 70 -9.87 -17.61 -15.34
C LYS A 70 -8.93 -17.39 -16.53
N LEU A 71 -7.82 -16.68 -16.29
CA LEU A 71 -6.76 -16.53 -17.28
C LEU A 71 -5.91 -17.80 -17.34
N THR A 72 -5.50 -18.16 -18.54
CA THR A 72 -4.49 -19.21 -18.77
C THR A 72 -3.09 -18.66 -18.46
N ASP A 73 -2.15 -19.54 -18.18
CA ASP A 73 -0.75 -19.13 -17.87
C ASP A 73 -0.10 -18.35 -19.02
N GLN A 74 -0.52 -18.58 -20.26
CA GLN A 74 -0.02 -17.85 -21.43
C GLN A 74 -0.49 -16.38 -21.45
N GLU A 75 -1.71 -16.12 -20.99
CA GLU A 75 -2.30 -14.77 -20.97
C GLU A 75 -1.81 -13.89 -19.80
N LEU A 76 -1.12 -14.47 -18.82
CA LEU A 76 -0.56 -13.72 -17.68
C LEU A 76 0.65 -12.90 -18.12
N PRO A 77 0.73 -11.61 -17.75
CA PRO A 77 1.89 -10.76 -18.07
C PRO A 77 3.10 -11.08 -17.18
N VAL A 78 4.22 -10.42 -17.43
CA VAL A 78 5.39 -10.47 -16.54
C VAL A 78 5.14 -9.59 -15.33
N LEU A 79 5.35 -10.16 -14.15
CA LEU A 79 5.12 -9.53 -12.84
C LEU A 79 6.40 -9.47 -12.01
N ASP A 80 6.68 -8.30 -11.49
CA ASP A 80 7.69 -8.10 -10.46
C ASP A 80 7.02 -7.91 -9.11
N VAL A 81 7.39 -8.74 -8.12
CA VAL A 81 7.05 -8.53 -6.71
C VAL A 81 8.18 -7.77 -6.06
N LEU A 82 7.90 -6.62 -5.48
CA LEU A 82 8.87 -5.74 -4.87
C LEU A 82 8.64 -5.64 -3.36
N VAL A 83 9.66 -5.96 -2.58
CA VAL A 83 9.66 -5.94 -1.12
C VAL A 83 10.83 -5.13 -0.62
N ALA A 84 10.59 -4.16 0.27
CA ALA A 84 11.63 -3.51 1.04
C ALA A 84 11.72 -4.19 2.41
N ALA A 85 12.91 -4.65 2.79
CA ALA A 85 13.19 -5.34 4.04
C ALA A 85 14.29 -4.59 4.82
N ARG A 86 14.11 -4.50 6.14
CA ARG A 86 15.14 -4.02 7.05
C ARG A 86 14.96 -4.70 8.41
N ASP A 87 15.98 -5.45 8.83
CA ASP A 87 15.97 -6.21 10.09
C ASP A 87 14.77 -7.19 10.20
N GLU A 88 14.58 -7.99 9.14
CA GLU A 88 13.43 -8.90 8.95
C GLU A 88 13.83 -10.39 9.01
N GLU A 89 14.92 -10.74 9.76
CA GLU A 89 15.46 -12.11 9.84
C GLU A 89 14.41 -13.17 10.22
N ASN A 90 13.39 -12.81 10.99
CA ASN A 90 12.38 -13.74 11.50
C ASN A 90 11.27 -14.08 10.48
N VAL A 91 11.11 -13.29 9.43
CA VAL A 91 9.97 -13.43 8.51
C VAL A 91 10.36 -13.55 7.04
N ILE A 92 11.53 -13.06 6.65
CA ILE A 92 11.92 -12.91 5.24
C ILE A 92 11.98 -14.25 4.48
N ALA A 93 12.53 -15.31 5.10
CA ALA A 93 12.57 -16.63 4.48
C ALA A 93 11.17 -17.19 4.22
N ARG A 94 10.27 -17.03 5.18
CA ARG A 94 8.86 -17.44 5.06
C ARG A 94 8.12 -16.65 3.99
N LEU A 95 8.42 -15.37 3.83
CA LEU A 95 7.85 -14.56 2.75
C LEU A 95 8.24 -15.13 1.38
N VAL A 96 9.54 -15.40 1.15
CA VAL A 96 10.02 -15.96 -0.12
C VAL A 96 9.34 -17.29 -0.41
N GLU A 97 9.29 -18.21 0.56
CA GLU A 97 8.57 -19.48 0.43
C GLU A 97 7.11 -19.28 0.01
N ARG A 98 6.39 -18.37 0.66
CA ARG A 98 4.98 -18.06 0.33
C ARG A 98 4.80 -17.50 -1.07
N LEU A 99 5.71 -16.64 -1.51
CA LEU A 99 5.66 -16.07 -2.87
C LEU A 99 5.94 -17.12 -3.94
N LEU A 100 6.84 -18.07 -3.66
CA LEU A 100 7.12 -19.20 -4.56
C LEU A 100 5.94 -20.19 -4.67
N ASN A 101 5.08 -20.25 -3.66
CA ASN A 101 3.89 -21.10 -3.63
C ASN A 101 2.64 -20.45 -4.26
N LEU A 102 2.75 -19.23 -4.81
CA LEU A 102 1.66 -18.60 -5.55
C LEU A 102 1.42 -19.34 -6.89
N ASP A 103 0.16 -19.45 -7.27
CA ASP A 103 -0.27 -20.00 -8.56
C ASP A 103 0.01 -18.98 -9.68
N TYR A 104 1.29 -18.90 -10.06
CA TYR A 104 1.78 -18.03 -11.12
C TYR A 104 2.97 -18.66 -11.84
N PRO A 105 3.10 -18.55 -13.19
CA PRO A 105 4.24 -19.12 -13.93
C PRO A 105 5.58 -18.54 -13.45
N ARG A 106 6.49 -19.40 -13.04
CA ARG A 106 7.78 -18.97 -12.46
C ARG A 106 8.62 -18.13 -13.42
N ASN A 107 8.54 -18.43 -14.71
CA ASN A 107 9.24 -17.68 -15.77
C ASN A 107 8.64 -16.30 -16.04
N LYS A 108 7.48 -15.98 -15.44
CA LYS A 108 6.81 -14.68 -15.54
C LYS A 108 6.77 -13.93 -14.21
N LEU A 109 7.34 -14.49 -13.15
CA LEU A 109 7.36 -13.92 -11.80
C LEU A 109 8.81 -13.69 -11.37
N THR A 110 9.17 -12.44 -11.10
CA THR A 110 10.45 -12.11 -10.44
C THR A 110 10.18 -11.48 -9.09
N ILE A 111 10.92 -11.94 -8.07
CA ILE A 111 10.83 -11.41 -6.71
C ILE A 111 12.07 -10.55 -6.46
N TYR A 112 11.85 -9.26 -6.23
CA TYR A 112 12.89 -8.30 -5.85
C TYR A 112 12.77 -7.99 -4.37
N ILE A 113 13.84 -8.25 -3.61
CA ILE A 113 13.92 -7.85 -2.20
C ILE A 113 15.03 -6.82 -2.06
N VAL A 114 14.65 -5.65 -1.55
CA VAL A 114 15.59 -4.58 -1.26
C VAL A 114 15.96 -4.65 0.21
N ASP A 115 17.19 -5.04 0.49
CA ASP A 115 17.77 -4.94 1.83
C ASP A 115 18.21 -3.49 2.08
N ASP A 116 17.46 -2.76 2.91
CA ASP A 116 17.68 -1.34 3.21
C ASP A 116 18.67 -1.16 4.37
N GLY A 117 19.80 -1.86 4.29
CA GLY A 117 20.89 -1.78 5.25
C GLY A 117 20.55 -2.44 6.57
N SER A 118 20.11 -3.70 6.53
CA SER A 118 19.87 -4.51 7.73
C SER A 118 21.13 -4.75 8.53
N SER A 119 20.98 -4.80 9.86
CA SER A 119 22.05 -5.06 10.83
C SER A 119 21.97 -6.46 11.46
N ASP A 120 20.87 -7.17 11.24
CA ASP A 120 20.62 -8.54 11.70
C ASP A 120 21.07 -9.59 10.66
N LYS A 121 20.55 -10.81 10.74
CA LYS A 121 20.87 -11.90 9.80
C LYS A 121 20.12 -11.83 8.47
N THR A 122 19.31 -10.83 8.23
CA THR A 122 18.54 -10.68 6.98
C THR A 122 19.41 -10.79 5.73
N PRO A 123 20.59 -10.10 5.61
CA PRO A 123 21.44 -10.19 4.41
C PRO A 123 21.96 -11.62 4.18
N LEU A 124 22.34 -12.33 5.24
CA LEU A 124 22.84 -13.71 5.15
C LEU A 124 21.76 -14.68 4.66
N ILE A 125 20.53 -14.52 5.16
CA ILE A 125 19.38 -15.33 4.75
C ILE A 125 19.07 -15.07 3.27
N LEU A 126 19.06 -13.81 2.85
CA LEU A 126 18.79 -13.42 1.46
C LEU A 126 19.87 -13.92 0.49
N ASP A 127 21.14 -13.85 0.86
CA ASP A 127 22.24 -14.38 0.04
C ASP A 127 22.09 -15.89 -0.18
N LYS A 128 21.75 -16.65 0.87
CA LYS A 128 21.49 -18.08 0.75
C LYS A 128 20.30 -18.36 -0.18
N LEU A 129 19.17 -17.69 0.04
CA LEU A 129 17.96 -17.91 -0.75
C LEU A 129 18.16 -17.55 -2.22
N SER A 130 18.92 -16.51 -2.53
CA SER A 130 19.16 -16.07 -3.91
C SER A 130 19.99 -17.08 -4.72
N LYS A 131 20.77 -17.93 -4.07
CA LYS A 131 21.51 -19.03 -4.71
C LYS A 131 20.64 -20.25 -4.99
N GLU A 132 19.56 -20.43 -4.22
CA GLU A 132 18.63 -21.56 -4.34
C GLU A 132 17.43 -21.24 -5.24
N VAL A 133 17.09 -19.94 -5.42
CA VAL A 133 15.87 -19.48 -6.10
C VAL A 133 16.23 -18.58 -7.28
N GLU A 134 16.08 -19.11 -8.50
CA GLU A 134 16.50 -18.44 -9.74
C GLU A 134 15.80 -17.09 -9.99
N ASN A 135 14.50 -17.00 -9.68
CA ASN A 135 13.68 -15.80 -9.88
C ASN A 135 13.66 -14.85 -8.66
N LEU A 136 14.59 -15.00 -7.71
CA LEU A 136 14.82 -14.11 -6.58
C LEU A 136 16.03 -13.21 -6.86
N LYS A 137 15.79 -11.88 -6.82
CA LYS A 137 16.82 -10.85 -7.01
C LYS A 137 16.95 -10.01 -5.76
N ILE A 138 18.17 -9.88 -5.26
CA ILE A 138 18.47 -9.10 -4.06
C ILE A 138 19.14 -7.78 -4.47
N ILE A 139 18.64 -6.68 -3.91
CA ILE A 139 19.17 -5.34 -4.10
C ILE A 139 19.60 -4.82 -2.73
N SER A 140 20.91 -4.67 -2.51
CA SER A 140 21.43 -4.15 -1.24
C SER A 140 21.60 -2.64 -1.31
N ARG A 141 21.17 -1.92 -0.27
CA ARG A 141 21.37 -0.48 -0.11
C ARG A 141 22.22 -0.19 1.13
N SER A 142 22.98 0.90 1.04
CA SER A 142 23.72 1.37 2.21
C SER A 142 22.77 1.79 3.33
N PRO A 143 23.08 1.47 4.61
CA PRO A 143 22.32 1.96 5.77
C PRO A 143 22.16 3.48 5.80
N MET A 144 23.08 4.21 5.14
CA MET A 144 23.08 5.67 5.05
C MET A 144 22.31 6.24 3.84
N ALA A 145 21.75 5.39 2.97
CA ALA A 145 21.07 5.84 1.75
C ALA A 145 19.85 6.75 2.01
N GLY A 146 19.26 6.65 3.20
CA GLY A 146 18.12 7.48 3.61
C GLY A 146 16.82 7.18 2.86
N GLY A 147 15.76 7.96 3.14
CA GLY A 147 14.45 7.80 2.49
C GLY A 147 13.60 6.64 3.03
N GLY A 148 14.17 5.77 3.88
CA GLY A 148 13.48 4.61 4.45
C GLY A 148 12.85 3.72 3.39
N LYS A 149 11.71 3.10 3.71
CA LYS A 149 11.00 2.17 2.81
C LYS A 149 10.72 2.79 1.42
N SER A 150 10.24 4.02 1.36
CA SER A 150 9.98 4.69 0.07
C SER A 150 11.25 4.88 -0.74
N GLY A 151 12.37 5.26 -0.09
CA GLY A 151 13.66 5.37 -0.75
C GLY A 151 14.18 4.02 -1.27
N ALA A 152 13.94 2.93 -0.53
CA ALA A 152 14.29 1.57 -0.94
C ALA A 152 13.49 1.14 -2.18
N LEU A 153 12.18 1.34 -2.16
CA LEU A 153 11.30 1.01 -3.28
C LEU A 153 11.66 1.82 -4.53
N ASN A 154 11.84 3.14 -4.40
CA ASN A 154 12.21 4.00 -5.53
C ASN A 154 13.57 3.61 -6.13
N TYR A 155 14.54 3.26 -5.30
CA TYR A 155 15.84 2.79 -5.78
C TYR A 155 15.73 1.51 -6.62
N ALA A 156 14.81 0.64 -6.26
CA ALA A 156 14.62 -0.63 -6.96
C ALA A 156 13.94 -0.49 -8.33
N LEU A 157 13.19 0.57 -8.60
CA LEU A 157 12.41 0.73 -9.83
C LEU A 157 13.26 0.61 -11.11
N GLN A 158 14.52 1.03 -11.07
CA GLN A 158 15.46 0.96 -12.19
C GLN A 158 15.84 -0.49 -12.57
N PHE A 159 15.67 -1.46 -11.67
CA PHE A 159 16.03 -2.86 -11.87
C PHE A 159 14.84 -3.71 -12.34
N LEU A 160 13.61 -3.21 -12.16
CA LEU A 160 12.39 -3.96 -12.47
C LEU A 160 12.21 -4.11 -13.98
N GLN A 161 11.74 -5.29 -14.41
CA GLN A 161 11.54 -5.63 -15.82
C GLN A 161 10.10 -5.99 -16.16
N GLY A 162 9.29 -6.29 -15.14
CA GLY A 162 7.88 -6.67 -15.31
C GLY A 162 7.00 -5.52 -15.82
N GLU A 163 5.93 -5.88 -16.51
CA GLU A 163 4.89 -4.92 -16.92
C GLU A 163 4.10 -4.41 -15.70
N TRP A 164 3.98 -5.25 -14.69
CA TRP A 164 3.27 -4.97 -13.46
C TRP A 164 4.17 -5.12 -12.25
N ILE A 165 3.91 -4.33 -11.24
CA ILE A 165 4.64 -4.33 -9.97
C ILE A 165 3.64 -4.57 -8.85
N LEU A 166 3.93 -5.56 -8.00
CA LEU A 166 3.22 -5.79 -6.74
C LEU A 166 4.12 -5.44 -5.56
N ILE A 167 3.78 -4.40 -4.82
CA ILE A 167 4.55 -3.96 -3.65
C ILE A 167 3.98 -4.61 -2.40
N LEU A 168 4.84 -5.31 -1.64
CA LEU A 168 4.48 -6.03 -0.42
C LEU A 168 5.39 -5.64 0.76
N ASP A 169 4.88 -5.85 1.98
CA ASP A 169 5.67 -5.83 3.21
C ASP A 169 6.33 -7.20 3.44
N ALA A 170 7.41 -7.24 4.22
CA ALA A 170 8.16 -8.46 4.49
C ALA A 170 7.36 -9.54 5.27
N ASP A 171 6.27 -9.15 5.92
CA ASP A 171 5.36 -10.03 6.65
C ASP A 171 4.07 -10.40 5.87
N ALA A 172 3.96 -9.98 4.61
CA ALA A 172 2.78 -10.19 3.79
C ALA A 172 2.44 -11.66 3.58
N GLN A 173 1.15 -11.94 3.45
CA GLN A 173 0.63 -13.25 3.08
C GLN A 173 -0.48 -13.08 2.04
N LEU A 174 -0.35 -13.81 0.93
CA LEU A 174 -1.34 -13.88 -0.14
C LEU A 174 -1.93 -15.29 -0.22
N LYS A 175 -3.17 -15.40 -0.71
CA LYS A 175 -3.73 -16.68 -1.13
C LYS A 175 -3.08 -17.11 -2.44
N GLN A 176 -2.97 -18.42 -2.67
CA GLN A 176 -2.30 -18.95 -3.86
C GLN A 176 -2.87 -18.42 -5.17
N ASP A 177 -4.21 -18.27 -5.27
CA ASP A 177 -4.91 -17.81 -6.47
C ASP A 177 -4.97 -16.28 -6.64
N THR A 178 -4.40 -15.51 -5.69
CA THR A 178 -4.54 -14.04 -5.64
C THR A 178 -4.07 -13.37 -6.93
N LEU A 179 -2.92 -13.77 -7.47
CA LEU A 179 -2.34 -13.12 -8.64
C LEU A 179 -3.19 -13.34 -9.89
N LYS A 180 -3.64 -14.56 -10.15
CA LYS A 180 -4.51 -14.87 -11.30
C LYS A 180 -5.83 -14.12 -11.23
N ARG A 181 -6.46 -14.07 -10.05
CA ARG A 181 -7.68 -13.28 -9.84
C ARG A 181 -7.46 -11.79 -10.03
N LEU A 182 -6.33 -11.27 -9.55
CA LEU A 182 -5.98 -9.88 -9.68
C LEU A 182 -5.82 -9.47 -11.15
N PHE A 183 -5.11 -10.27 -11.96
CA PHE A 183 -4.97 -10.02 -13.38
C PHE A 183 -6.29 -10.14 -14.15
N SER A 184 -7.13 -11.11 -13.83
CA SER A 184 -8.48 -11.17 -14.41
C SER A 184 -9.27 -9.89 -14.10
N PHE A 185 -9.20 -9.39 -12.87
CA PHE A 185 -9.87 -8.17 -12.45
C PHE A 185 -9.36 -6.91 -13.19
N VAL A 186 -8.04 -6.70 -13.29
CA VAL A 186 -7.49 -5.52 -13.98
C VAL A 186 -7.77 -5.54 -15.48
N ARG A 187 -7.78 -6.72 -16.09
CA ARG A 187 -8.08 -6.88 -17.51
C ARG A 187 -9.55 -6.56 -17.84
N GLU A 188 -10.49 -7.06 -17.03
CA GLU A 188 -11.92 -6.79 -17.22
C GLU A 188 -12.27 -5.32 -16.98
N GLY A 189 -11.67 -4.68 -15.97
CA GLY A 189 -11.94 -3.29 -15.60
C GLY A 189 -11.05 -2.25 -16.26
N SER A 190 -10.06 -2.66 -17.07
CA SER A 190 -9.04 -1.76 -17.65
C SER A 190 -8.33 -0.89 -16.59
N TRP A 191 -8.09 -1.46 -15.40
CA TRP A 191 -7.44 -0.76 -14.30
C TRP A 191 -5.93 -0.72 -14.50
N SER A 192 -5.31 0.41 -14.19
CA SER A 192 -3.85 0.58 -14.20
C SER A 192 -3.22 0.44 -12.81
N ALA A 193 -4.02 0.58 -11.76
CA ALA A 193 -3.58 0.39 -10.39
C ALA A 193 -4.70 -0.17 -9.52
N VAL A 194 -4.35 -1.06 -8.60
CA VAL A 194 -5.28 -1.72 -7.67
C VAL A 194 -4.65 -1.80 -6.28
N GLN A 195 -5.42 -1.52 -5.25
CA GLN A 195 -5.04 -1.77 -3.86
C GLN A 195 -5.64 -3.09 -3.39
N LEU A 196 -4.80 -4.03 -3.00
CA LEU A 196 -5.26 -5.25 -2.33
C LEU A 196 -5.85 -4.93 -0.96
N ARG A 197 -6.99 -5.52 -0.65
CA ARG A 197 -7.62 -5.39 0.66
C ARG A 197 -6.79 -6.13 1.70
N LYS A 198 -6.40 -5.44 2.75
CA LYS A 198 -5.71 -6.03 3.91
C LYS A 198 -6.71 -6.68 4.86
N SER A 199 -6.30 -7.77 5.50
CA SER A 199 -7.04 -8.40 6.58
C SER A 199 -6.09 -8.86 7.68
N VAL A 200 -6.55 -8.86 8.92
CA VAL A 200 -5.79 -9.37 10.07
C VAL A 200 -5.93 -10.89 10.13
N LEU A 201 -4.83 -11.62 10.19
CA LEU A 201 -4.83 -13.08 10.23
C LEU A 201 -5.23 -13.63 11.62
N ASN A 202 -4.84 -12.94 12.68
CA ASN A 202 -5.00 -13.39 14.07
C ASN A 202 -6.11 -12.62 14.81
N VAL A 203 -7.24 -12.36 14.15
CA VAL A 203 -8.36 -11.55 14.68
C VAL A 203 -8.85 -12.03 16.06
N SER A 204 -8.85 -13.35 16.29
CA SER A 204 -9.35 -13.94 17.54
C SER A 204 -8.36 -13.89 18.72
N LYS A 205 -7.11 -13.43 18.51
CA LYS A 205 -6.04 -13.51 19.50
C LYS A 205 -6.31 -12.64 20.74
N ASN A 206 -6.76 -11.40 20.55
CA ASN A 206 -7.05 -10.48 21.63
C ASN A 206 -7.95 -9.31 21.17
N PHE A 207 -8.29 -8.41 22.12
CA PHE A 207 -9.12 -7.24 21.84
C PHE A 207 -8.49 -6.30 20.80
N LEU A 208 -7.18 -6.06 20.85
CA LEU A 208 -6.47 -5.17 19.93
C LEU A 208 -6.54 -5.67 18.49
N THR A 209 -6.34 -6.97 18.26
CA THR A 209 -6.43 -7.56 16.91
C THR A 209 -7.85 -7.50 16.34
N LYS A 210 -8.88 -7.56 17.20
CA LYS A 210 -10.28 -7.33 16.80
C LYS A 210 -10.49 -5.87 16.38
N CYS A 211 -10.00 -4.91 17.15
CA CYS A 211 -10.05 -3.49 16.80
C CYS A 211 -9.36 -3.19 15.48
N GLN A 212 -8.16 -3.75 15.24
CA GLN A 212 -7.45 -3.63 13.97
C GLN A 212 -8.26 -4.20 12.79
N SER A 213 -8.92 -5.34 12.99
CA SER A 213 -9.77 -5.94 11.96
C SER A 213 -10.97 -5.05 11.63
N MET A 214 -11.59 -4.43 12.64
CA MET A 214 -12.69 -3.47 12.44
C MET A 214 -12.21 -2.22 11.72
N GLU A 215 -11.06 -1.67 12.09
CA GLU A 215 -10.45 -0.52 11.42
C GLU A 215 -10.21 -0.81 9.93
N MET A 216 -9.62 -1.95 9.59
CA MET A 216 -9.40 -2.36 8.20
C MET A 216 -10.72 -2.56 7.43
N ALA A 217 -11.75 -3.08 8.08
CA ALA A 217 -13.07 -3.22 7.46
C ALA A 217 -13.73 -1.87 7.20
N MET A 218 -13.65 -0.94 8.14
CA MET A 218 -14.13 0.43 7.97
C MET A 218 -13.37 1.17 6.87
N ASP A 219 -12.04 1.05 6.85
CA ASP A 219 -11.22 1.63 5.78
C ASP A 219 -11.66 1.13 4.40
N ALA A 220 -11.89 -0.17 4.24
CA ALA A 220 -12.40 -0.73 2.99
C ALA A 220 -13.75 -0.11 2.57
N ILE A 221 -14.68 0.10 3.51
CA ILE A 221 -15.96 0.77 3.26
C ILE A 221 -15.75 2.19 2.74
N PHE A 222 -14.88 2.97 3.39
CA PHE A 222 -14.57 4.34 2.98
C PHE A 222 -13.89 4.39 1.60
N GLN A 223 -12.94 3.50 1.33
CA GLN A 223 -12.26 3.44 0.03
C GLN A 223 -13.24 3.12 -1.11
N TYR A 224 -14.11 2.14 -0.92
CA TYR A 224 -15.15 1.84 -1.91
C TYR A 224 -16.13 2.98 -2.11
N GLY A 225 -16.56 3.63 -1.04
CA GLY A 225 -17.44 4.78 -1.11
C GLY A 225 -16.79 5.96 -1.86
N ARG A 226 -15.53 6.28 -1.56
CA ARG A 226 -14.76 7.34 -2.25
C ARG A 226 -14.57 7.04 -3.73
N LEU A 227 -14.21 5.81 -4.07
CA LEU A 227 -14.12 5.38 -5.47
C LEU A 227 -15.45 5.57 -6.19
N SER A 228 -16.59 5.34 -5.51
CA SER A 228 -17.92 5.48 -6.07
C SER A 228 -18.37 6.91 -6.27
N VAL A 229 -17.97 7.82 -5.39
CA VAL A 229 -18.38 9.23 -5.38
C VAL A 229 -17.44 10.07 -6.21
N ALA A 230 -16.14 9.90 -6.04
CA ALA A 230 -15.09 10.74 -6.60
C ALA A 230 -14.25 10.05 -7.70
N GLY A 231 -14.45 8.75 -7.94
CA GLY A 231 -13.63 7.98 -8.88
C GLY A 231 -12.20 7.74 -8.42
N VAL A 232 -11.86 8.08 -7.16
CA VAL A 232 -10.51 8.05 -6.63
C VAL A 232 -10.42 7.14 -5.42
N SER A 233 -9.40 6.26 -5.40
CA SER A 233 -9.03 5.45 -4.23
C SER A 233 -7.56 5.66 -3.91
N GLU A 234 -7.18 5.40 -2.65
CA GLU A 234 -5.78 5.53 -2.20
C GLU A 234 -5.03 4.22 -2.38
N LEU A 235 -3.78 4.32 -2.83
CA LEU A 235 -2.82 3.22 -2.77
C LEU A 235 -2.04 3.32 -1.46
N ARG A 236 -2.02 2.25 -0.66
CA ARG A 236 -1.46 2.27 0.70
C ARG A 236 -0.42 1.18 0.92
N GLY A 237 0.83 1.55 0.89
CA GLY A 237 1.99 0.76 1.32
C GLY A 237 2.00 -0.70 0.87
N ASN A 238 1.39 -1.59 1.64
CA ASN A 238 1.35 -3.03 1.38
C ASN A 238 0.18 -3.42 0.46
N GLY A 239 0.45 -4.22 -0.59
CA GLY A 239 -0.56 -4.71 -1.52
C GLY A 239 -0.93 -3.70 -2.61
N GLN A 240 -0.02 -2.81 -2.98
CA GLN A 240 -0.15 -1.97 -4.18
C GLN A 240 0.20 -2.78 -5.41
N PHE A 241 -0.71 -2.86 -6.35
CA PHE A 241 -0.52 -3.50 -7.65
C PHE A 241 -0.68 -2.46 -8.75
N ILE A 242 0.39 -2.17 -9.47
CA ILE A 242 0.47 -0.99 -10.34
C ILE A 242 1.15 -1.38 -11.64
N LYS A 243 0.63 -0.89 -12.74
CA LYS A 243 1.28 -0.98 -14.04
C LYS A 243 2.56 -0.11 -14.03
N LYS A 244 3.69 -0.68 -14.49
CA LYS A 244 5.00 -0.05 -14.36
C LYS A 244 5.08 1.31 -15.07
N ASP A 245 4.55 1.40 -16.29
CA ASP A 245 4.53 2.65 -17.06
C ASP A 245 3.82 3.77 -16.33
N VAL A 246 2.64 3.50 -15.76
CA VAL A 246 1.86 4.46 -14.98
C VAL A 246 2.60 4.92 -13.71
N LEU A 247 3.30 3.99 -13.03
CA LEU A 247 4.10 4.35 -11.86
C LEU A 247 5.24 5.31 -12.21
N LEU A 248 5.92 5.07 -13.34
CA LEU A 248 7.01 5.94 -13.81
C LEU A 248 6.50 7.32 -14.29
N GLU A 249 5.33 7.39 -14.92
CA GLU A 249 4.70 8.65 -15.34
C GLU A 249 4.30 9.53 -14.14
N CYS A 250 3.89 8.92 -13.02
CA CYS A 250 3.51 9.68 -11.82
C CYS A 250 4.69 10.33 -11.07
N GLY A 251 5.91 10.07 -11.48
CA GLY A 251 7.12 10.65 -10.88
C GLY A 251 7.46 9.99 -9.54
N SER A 252 8.08 8.86 -9.61
CA SER A 252 8.65 8.12 -8.47
C SER A 252 9.92 8.79 -7.94
#